data_118eccd950c0a4c375bc9079fbac8730
#
_entry.id   118eccd950c0a4c375bc9079fbac8730
#
_cell.length_a   1.000
_cell.length_b   1.000
_cell.length_c   1.000
_cell.angle_alpha   90.00
_cell.angle_beta   90.00
_cell.angle_gamma   90.00
#
_symmetry.space_group_name_H-M   'P 1'
#
loop_
_entity.id
_entity.type
_entity.pdbx_description
1 polymer ?
#
loop_
_entity_poly.entity_id
_entity_poly.type
_entity_poly.pdbx_seq_one_letter_code
_entity_poly.pdbx_strand_id
1 'polypeptide(L)'
;MSSTLLIGSDNKDVRDFGATLDAELLALPPVSDEGGWDWSAELETWRDRENSGQQFSRIVVAAWAEHLTAGPAIGLDPRGWESRAEQPLARWAVALGCAVSRCAGGGSIVAVVDGPTALECAGWAPETAVAEGVRALTRSLALSEGARGVRVNTVSTPARLPLGELVHPAPPLATFPGRLDHEVAGAVRMLLSSDAVGVTGGIVHADAGRAWR
;
A
#
# COMPACT_ATOMS: atom_id res chain seq x y z
N MET A 1 5.56 25.11 -2.68
CA MET A 1 4.56 24.05 -3.00
C MET A 1 4.91 22.85 -2.15
N SER A 2 3.95 22.29 -1.40
CA SER A 2 4.22 21.09 -0.59
C SER A 2 4.30 19.89 -1.54
N SER A 3 5.50 19.36 -1.77
CA SER A 3 5.70 18.16 -2.59
C SER A 3 5.11 16.95 -1.86
N THR A 4 4.58 16.00 -2.61
CA THR A 4 4.15 14.70 -2.10
C THR A 4 5.30 13.71 -2.29
N LEU A 5 5.61 12.90 -1.28
CA LEU A 5 6.54 11.78 -1.40
C LEU A 5 5.75 10.49 -1.65
N LEU A 6 6.15 9.70 -2.65
CA LEU A 6 5.67 8.34 -2.86
C LEU A 6 6.78 7.36 -2.52
N ILE A 7 6.57 6.47 -1.56
CA ILE A 7 7.50 5.39 -1.21
C ILE A 7 6.95 4.10 -1.81
N GLY A 8 7.70 3.46 -2.69
CA GLY A 8 7.21 2.25 -3.36
C GLY A 8 8.26 1.53 -4.20
N SER A 9 7.89 0.40 -4.78
CA SER A 9 8.74 -0.34 -5.72
C SER A 9 8.96 0.47 -7.01
N ASP A 10 10.17 0.41 -7.59
CA ASP A 10 10.45 1.11 -8.85
C ASP A 10 9.93 0.32 -10.05
N ASN A 11 8.61 0.26 -10.19
CA ASN A 11 7.93 -0.38 -11.32
C ASN A 11 7.00 0.60 -12.05
N LYS A 12 6.45 0.17 -13.18
CA LYS A 12 5.61 1.01 -14.04
C LYS A 12 4.37 1.54 -13.30
N ASP A 13 3.68 0.67 -12.56
CA ASP A 13 2.44 1.05 -11.88
C ASP A 13 2.68 2.12 -10.83
N VAL A 14 3.76 1.99 -10.05
CA VAL A 14 4.14 2.97 -9.02
C VAL A 14 4.58 4.29 -9.66
N ARG A 15 5.35 4.25 -10.75
CA ARG A 15 5.75 5.49 -11.46
C ARG A 15 4.55 6.22 -12.04
N ASP A 16 3.65 5.51 -12.72
CA ASP A 16 2.44 6.11 -13.29
C ASP A 16 1.52 6.69 -12.21
N PHE A 17 1.40 5.97 -11.09
CA PHE A 17 0.64 6.43 -9.94
C PHE A 17 1.27 7.67 -9.30
N GLY A 18 2.59 7.69 -9.15
CA GLY A 18 3.36 8.85 -8.68
C GLY A 18 3.17 10.08 -9.56
N ALA A 19 3.24 9.90 -10.87
CA ALA A 19 2.97 10.97 -11.83
C ALA A 19 1.54 11.53 -11.70
N THR A 20 0.55 10.65 -11.48
CA THR A 20 -0.84 11.06 -11.26
C THR A 20 -1.03 11.90 -9.98
N LEU A 21 -0.21 11.66 -8.97
CA LEU A 21 -0.25 12.36 -7.67
C LEU A 21 0.70 13.57 -7.60
N ASP A 22 1.45 13.85 -8.65
CA ASP A 22 2.54 14.84 -8.65
C ASP A 22 3.52 14.59 -7.48
N ALA A 23 3.93 13.33 -7.33
CA ALA A 23 4.74 12.84 -6.21
C ALA A 23 6.18 12.51 -6.65
N GLU A 24 7.13 12.84 -5.79
CA GLU A 24 8.52 12.40 -5.88
C GLU A 24 8.62 10.93 -5.45
N LEU A 25 9.22 10.07 -6.26
CA LEU A 25 9.39 8.65 -5.94
C LEU A 25 10.66 8.42 -5.12
N LEU A 26 10.49 7.83 -3.94
CA LEU A 26 11.54 7.19 -3.16
C LEU A 26 11.42 5.66 -3.36
N ALA A 27 12.31 5.14 -4.19
CA ALA A 27 12.26 3.73 -4.57
C ALA A 27 12.74 2.82 -3.44
N LEU A 28 11.97 1.78 -3.15
CA LEU A 28 12.40 0.65 -2.33
C LEU A 28 13.46 -0.17 -3.10
N PRO A 29 14.37 -0.87 -2.40
CA PRO A 29 15.34 -1.73 -3.07
C PRO A 29 14.59 -2.82 -3.88
N PRO A 30 15.16 -3.25 -5.02
CA PRO A 30 14.55 -4.31 -5.81
C PRO A 30 14.45 -5.61 -5.01
N VAL A 31 13.52 -6.48 -5.37
CA VAL A 31 13.50 -7.87 -4.90
C VAL A 31 14.25 -8.70 -5.93
N SER A 32 15.27 -9.45 -5.50
CA SER A 32 15.97 -10.38 -6.37
C SER A 32 15.38 -11.79 -6.21
N ASP A 33 15.10 -12.43 -7.33
CA ASP A 33 14.68 -13.86 -7.35
C ASP A 33 15.88 -14.80 -7.27
N GLU A 34 17.12 -14.27 -7.25
CA GLU A 34 18.34 -15.09 -7.21
C GLU A 34 18.56 -15.66 -5.81
N GLY A 35 18.67 -16.96 -5.73
CA GLY A 35 18.89 -17.67 -4.48
C GLY A 35 20.20 -17.23 -3.79
N GLY A 36 20.07 -16.85 -2.53
CA GLY A 36 21.19 -16.37 -1.70
C GLY A 36 21.20 -14.87 -1.44
N TRP A 37 20.27 -14.11 -2.00
CA TRP A 37 20.11 -12.69 -1.67
C TRP A 37 19.48 -12.49 -0.28
N ASP A 38 20.16 -11.71 0.57
CA ASP A 38 19.62 -11.34 1.88
C ASP A 38 18.77 -10.07 1.77
N TRP A 39 17.48 -10.27 1.42
CA TRP A 39 16.52 -9.19 1.26
C TRP A 39 16.33 -8.37 2.54
N SER A 40 16.52 -8.98 3.72
CA SER A 40 16.35 -8.27 4.99
C SER A 40 17.50 -7.29 5.25
N ALA A 41 18.75 -7.68 4.98
CA ALA A 41 19.90 -6.81 5.12
C ALA A 41 19.84 -5.62 4.15
N GLU A 42 19.35 -5.83 2.92
CA GLU A 42 19.13 -4.75 1.96
C GLU A 42 18.06 -3.76 2.41
N LEU A 43 16.94 -4.25 2.93
CA LEU A 43 15.90 -3.38 3.49
C LEU A 43 16.39 -2.59 4.70
N GLU A 44 17.19 -3.21 5.58
CA GLU A 44 17.78 -2.52 6.72
C GLU A 44 18.74 -1.42 6.27
N THR A 45 19.63 -1.72 5.34
CA THR A 45 20.56 -0.74 4.76
C THR A 45 19.82 0.43 4.11
N TRP A 46 18.78 0.14 3.33
CA TRP A 46 17.92 1.15 2.72
C TRP A 46 17.23 2.01 3.78
N ARG A 47 16.62 1.38 4.78
CA ARG A 47 15.95 2.08 5.89
C ARG A 47 16.89 3.05 6.59
N ASP A 48 18.08 2.59 6.95
CA ASP A 48 19.04 3.39 7.72
C ASP A 48 19.53 4.60 6.92
N ARG A 49 19.65 4.45 5.59
CA ARG A 49 20.00 5.55 4.69
C ARG A 49 18.86 6.56 4.54
N GLU A 50 17.63 6.09 4.36
CA GLU A 50 16.51 6.95 3.97
C GLU A 50 15.76 7.59 5.14
N ASN A 51 15.91 7.08 6.37
CA ASN A 51 15.20 7.62 7.54
C ASN A 51 15.58 9.07 7.89
N SER A 52 16.73 9.56 7.48
CA SER A 52 17.24 10.91 7.79
C SER A 52 17.04 11.94 6.66
N GLY A 53 16.28 11.61 5.64
CA GLY A 53 16.09 12.49 4.48
C GLY A 53 15.13 13.67 4.74
N GLN A 54 14.88 14.44 3.69
CA GLN A 54 13.94 15.58 3.70
C GLN A 54 12.55 15.16 4.22
N GLN A 55 11.92 16.02 5.02
CA GLN A 55 10.56 15.82 5.51
C GLN A 55 9.50 16.33 4.52
N PHE A 56 8.38 15.64 4.50
CA PHE A 56 7.22 15.94 3.64
C PHE A 56 5.94 16.04 4.47
N SER A 57 5.04 16.92 4.11
CA SER A 57 3.72 17.01 4.75
C SER A 57 2.72 15.99 4.21
N ARG A 58 2.99 15.41 3.03
CA ARG A 58 2.14 14.41 2.37
C ARG A 58 2.99 13.25 1.91
N ILE A 59 2.67 12.04 2.37
CA ILE A 59 3.38 10.83 1.99
C ILE A 59 2.38 9.77 1.57
N VAL A 60 2.68 9.11 0.47
CA VAL A 60 1.95 7.93 -0.01
C VAL A 60 2.90 6.73 0.04
N VAL A 61 2.41 5.60 0.51
CA VAL A 61 3.17 4.34 0.50
C VAL A 61 2.46 3.35 -0.40
N ALA A 62 3.18 2.83 -1.40
CA ALA A 62 2.72 1.85 -2.37
C ALA A 62 3.82 0.78 -2.58
N ALA A 63 4.13 0.03 -1.50
CA ALA A 63 5.14 -1.04 -1.52
C ALA A 63 4.58 -2.30 -2.19
N TRP A 64 4.07 -2.13 -3.41
CA TRP A 64 3.36 -3.17 -4.16
C TRP A 64 4.29 -4.26 -4.67
N ALA A 65 3.81 -5.52 -4.62
CA ALA A 65 4.46 -6.63 -5.29
C ALA A 65 4.34 -6.48 -6.82
N GLU A 66 5.35 -6.98 -7.54
CA GLU A 66 5.40 -6.86 -9.01
C GLU A 66 4.50 -7.87 -9.72
N HIS A 67 4.45 -9.09 -9.21
CA HIS A 67 3.71 -10.19 -9.81
C HIS A 67 2.60 -10.68 -8.88
N LEU A 68 1.36 -10.47 -9.30
CA LEU A 68 0.19 -10.91 -8.57
C LEU A 68 -0.48 -12.05 -9.35
N THR A 69 -0.57 -13.22 -8.72
CA THR A 69 -1.17 -14.41 -9.35
C THR A 69 -2.07 -15.13 -8.35
N ALA A 70 -3.33 -15.32 -8.71
CA ALA A 70 -4.26 -16.11 -7.92
C ALA A 70 -3.83 -17.60 -7.91
N GLY A 71 -3.96 -18.24 -6.77
CA GLY A 71 -3.66 -19.66 -6.63
C GLY A 71 -4.23 -20.26 -5.34
N PRO A 72 -4.52 -21.56 -5.31
CA PRO A 72 -5.06 -22.20 -4.12
C PRO A 72 -4.04 -22.19 -2.98
N ALA A 73 -4.49 -21.79 -1.79
CA ALA A 73 -3.63 -21.75 -0.59
C ALA A 73 -3.00 -23.12 -0.26
N ILE A 74 -3.72 -24.20 -0.53
CA ILE A 74 -3.25 -25.58 -0.26
C ILE A 74 -2.02 -25.97 -1.10
N GLY A 75 -1.79 -25.30 -2.24
CA GLY A 75 -0.62 -25.54 -3.09
C GLY A 75 0.58 -24.66 -2.75
N LEU A 76 0.46 -23.81 -1.74
CA LEU A 76 1.51 -22.88 -1.36
C LEU A 76 2.50 -23.55 -0.42
N ASP A 77 3.73 -23.72 -0.88
CA ASP A 77 4.83 -24.19 -0.04
C ASP A 77 5.40 -23.06 0.85
N PRO A 78 6.28 -23.36 1.82
CA PRO A 78 6.86 -22.32 2.69
C PRO A 78 7.58 -21.21 1.93
N ARG A 79 8.26 -21.50 0.83
CA ARG A 79 8.96 -20.48 0.02
C ARG A 79 7.98 -19.59 -0.71
N GLY A 80 6.93 -20.18 -1.25
CA GLY A 80 5.85 -19.42 -1.87
C GLY A 80 5.12 -18.53 -0.88
N TRP A 81 4.94 -18.97 0.37
CA TRP A 81 4.41 -18.14 1.44
C TRP A 81 5.37 -16.98 1.79
N GLU A 82 6.65 -17.28 2.00
CA GLU A 82 7.67 -16.29 2.28
C GLU A 82 7.68 -15.18 1.21
N SER A 83 7.76 -15.56 -0.07
CA SER A 83 7.86 -14.61 -1.18
C SER A 83 6.58 -13.79 -1.41
N ARG A 84 5.39 -14.35 -1.14
CA ARG A 84 4.10 -13.70 -1.41
C ARG A 84 3.49 -13.00 -0.19
N ALA A 85 3.90 -13.35 1.04
CA ALA A 85 3.36 -12.77 2.26
C ALA A 85 4.43 -12.13 3.15
N GLU A 86 5.46 -12.88 3.58
CA GLU A 86 6.40 -12.39 4.59
C GLU A 86 7.30 -11.28 4.06
N GLN A 87 7.94 -11.47 2.93
CA GLN A 87 8.77 -10.45 2.29
C GLN A 87 7.98 -9.18 1.93
N PRO A 88 6.81 -9.24 1.25
CA PRO A 88 5.99 -8.07 1.02
C PRO A 88 5.58 -7.35 2.31
N LEU A 89 5.18 -8.09 3.36
CA LEU A 89 4.79 -7.47 4.63
C LEU A 89 5.97 -6.76 5.31
N ALA A 90 7.17 -7.35 5.27
CA ALA A 90 8.38 -6.71 5.79
C ALA A 90 8.72 -5.43 5.01
N ARG A 91 8.59 -5.45 3.68
CA ARG A 91 8.77 -4.24 2.82
C ARG A 91 7.79 -3.14 3.21
N TRP A 92 6.52 -3.48 3.43
CA TRP A 92 5.51 -2.55 3.92
C TRP A 92 5.87 -1.97 5.28
N ALA A 93 6.34 -2.80 6.24
CA ALA A 93 6.72 -2.33 7.56
C ALA A 93 7.89 -1.33 7.50
N VAL A 94 8.92 -1.62 6.69
CA VAL A 94 10.06 -0.73 6.47
C VAL A 94 9.64 0.57 5.76
N ALA A 95 8.83 0.47 4.71
CA ALA A 95 8.34 1.64 3.97
C ALA A 95 7.48 2.57 4.85
N LEU A 96 6.59 2.01 5.66
CA LEU A 96 5.77 2.76 6.61
C LEU A 96 6.60 3.39 7.72
N GLY A 97 7.62 2.69 8.25
CA GLY A 97 8.58 3.24 9.21
C GLY A 97 9.34 4.43 8.63
N CYS A 98 9.83 4.31 7.40
CA CYS A 98 10.46 5.42 6.68
C CYS A 98 9.46 6.58 6.46
N ALA A 99 8.23 6.29 6.08
CA ALA A 99 7.20 7.32 5.91
C ALA A 99 6.98 8.11 7.21
N VAL A 100 6.93 7.45 8.36
CA VAL A 100 6.81 8.11 9.68
C VAL A 100 8.01 9.01 9.96
N SER A 101 9.23 8.54 9.71
CA SER A 101 10.46 9.30 9.92
C SER A 101 10.54 10.53 9.00
N ARG A 102 10.03 10.40 7.75
CA ARG A 102 10.03 11.45 6.73
C ARG A 102 8.79 12.36 6.79
N CYS A 103 7.79 12.05 7.65
CA CYS A 103 6.59 12.86 7.78
C CYS A 103 6.80 14.02 8.74
N ALA A 104 6.54 15.23 8.24
CA ALA A 104 6.52 16.43 9.07
C ALA A 104 5.38 16.39 10.09
N GLY A 105 5.55 17.05 11.23
CA GLY A 105 4.47 17.21 12.20
C GLY A 105 3.23 17.85 11.57
N GLY A 106 2.04 17.32 11.87
CA GLY A 106 0.78 17.72 11.24
C GLY A 106 0.57 17.17 9.83
N GLY A 107 1.46 16.32 9.34
CA GLY A 107 1.37 15.73 8.00
C GLY A 107 0.37 14.57 7.88
N SER A 108 0.32 13.97 6.69
CA SER A 108 -0.56 12.85 6.38
C SER A 108 0.16 11.75 5.61
N ILE A 109 0.00 10.52 6.05
CA ILE A 109 0.49 9.30 5.40
C ILE A 109 -0.70 8.49 4.91
N VAL A 110 -0.65 8.04 3.66
CA VAL A 110 -1.67 7.16 3.08
C VAL A 110 -1.00 5.91 2.51
N ALA A 111 -1.30 4.75 3.08
CA ALA A 111 -0.92 3.45 2.51
C ALA A 111 -1.96 3.03 1.46
N VAL A 112 -1.51 2.69 0.26
CA VAL A 112 -2.39 2.17 -0.80
C VAL A 112 -2.08 0.69 -1.00
N VAL A 113 -2.97 -0.19 -0.54
CA VAL A 113 -2.73 -1.63 -0.50
C VAL A 113 -3.60 -2.37 -1.52
N ASP A 114 -3.01 -3.36 -2.19
CA ASP A 114 -3.75 -4.32 -2.99
C ASP A 114 -4.62 -5.18 -2.06
N GLY A 115 -5.91 -4.91 -2.05
CA GLY A 115 -6.88 -5.56 -1.16
C GLY A 115 -7.94 -6.29 -1.95
N PRO A 116 -7.87 -7.63 -2.05
CA PRO A 116 -8.99 -8.40 -2.56
C PRO A 116 -10.24 -8.10 -1.75
N THR A 117 -11.38 -7.97 -2.41
CA THR A 117 -12.65 -7.87 -1.68
C THR A 117 -13.05 -9.24 -1.14
N ALA A 118 -13.95 -9.29 -0.18
CA ALA A 118 -14.40 -10.56 0.42
C ALA A 118 -14.94 -11.56 -0.62
N LEU A 119 -15.51 -11.05 -1.72
CA LEU A 119 -16.07 -11.88 -2.79
C LEU A 119 -15.03 -12.38 -3.78
N GLU A 120 -13.94 -11.64 -3.97
CA GLU A 120 -12.85 -11.96 -4.91
C GLU A 120 -11.58 -12.47 -4.20
N CYS A 121 -11.60 -12.75 -2.89
CA CYS A 121 -10.42 -13.18 -2.13
C CYS A 121 -9.99 -14.63 -2.38
N ALA A 122 -10.80 -15.44 -3.07
CA ALA A 122 -10.46 -16.82 -3.40
C ALA A 122 -9.17 -16.87 -4.24
N GLY A 123 -8.17 -17.60 -3.74
CA GLY A 123 -6.85 -17.69 -4.38
C GLY A 123 -5.88 -16.54 -4.02
N TRP A 124 -6.29 -15.58 -3.19
CA TRP A 124 -5.49 -14.42 -2.78
C TRP A 124 -5.11 -14.44 -1.29
N ALA A 125 -4.95 -15.62 -0.69
CA ALA A 125 -4.69 -15.74 0.75
C ALA A 125 -3.42 -14.98 1.21
N PRO A 126 -2.25 -15.07 0.52
CA PRO A 126 -1.06 -14.30 0.91
C PRO A 126 -1.28 -12.78 0.81
N GLU A 127 -1.84 -12.32 -0.30
CA GLU A 127 -2.10 -10.90 -0.55
C GLU A 127 -3.15 -10.33 0.44
N THR A 128 -4.14 -11.15 0.80
CA THR A 128 -5.10 -10.79 1.85
C THR A 128 -4.40 -10.66 3.20
N ALA A 129 -3.50 -11.58 3.55
CA ALA A 129 -2.72 -11.51 4.78
C ALA A 129 -1.84 -10.25 4.83
N VAL A 130 -1.20 -9.89 3.72
CA VAL A 130 -0.43 -8.64 3.59
C VAL A 130 -1.34 -7.44 3.77
N ALA A 131 -2.49 -7.40 3.09
CA ALA A 131 -3.44 -6.29 3.19
C ALA A 131 -3.92 -6.07 4.64
N GLU A 132 -4.29 -7.15 5.34
CA GLU A 132 -4.70 -7.06 6.75
C GLU A 132 -3.53 -6.64 7.66
N GLY A 133 -2.32 -7.15 7.42
CA GLY A 133 -1.11 -6.73 8.13
C GLY A 133 -0.84 -5.23 7.96
N VAL A 134 -0.92 -4.70 6.74
CA VAL A 134 -0.76 -3.26 6.46
C VAL A 134 -1.84 -2.44 7.16
N ARG A 135 -3.10 -2.89 7.16
CA ARG A 135 -4.19 -2.24 7.89
C ARG A 135 -3.93 -2.19 9.41
N ALA A 136 -3.37 -3.27 9.97
CA ALA A 136 -2.99 -3.29 11.38
C ALA A 136 -1.84 -2.34 11.67
N LEU A 137 -0.80 -2.32 10.83
CA LEU A 137 0.33 -1.41 10.94
C LEU A 137 -0.12 0.06 10.88
N THR A 138 -0.95 0.42 9.91
CA THR A 138 -1.43 1.81 9.77
C THR A 138 -2.27 2.27 10.95
N ARG A 139 -3.10 1.40 11.54
CA ARG A 139 -3.81 1.72 12.79
C ARG A 139 -2.85 1.95 13.96
N SER A 140 -1.84 1.10 14.11
CA SER A 140 -0.83 1.26 15.15
C SER A 140 -0.08 2.59 15.00
N LEU A 141 0.34 2.92 13.78
CA LEU A 141 1.03 4.17 13.48
C LEU A 141 0.12 5.40 13.69
N ALA A 142 -1.16 5.31 13.35
CA ALA A 142 -2.12 6.39 13.61
C ALA A 142 -2.23 6.72 15.11
N LEU A 143 -2.11 5.70 15.97
CA LEU A 143 -2.12 5.88 17.43
C LEU A 143 -0.79 6.44 17.93
N SER A 144 0.35 5.92 17.48
CA SER A 144 1.66 6.37 17.96
C SER A 144 2.01 7.79 17.51
N GLU A 145 1.62 8.16 16.29
CA GLU A 145 1.97 9.43 15.67
C GLU A 145 0.96 10.57 15.94
N GLY A 146 -0.14 10.24 16.58
CA GLY A 146 -1.18 11.22 16.92
C GLY A 146 -0.68 12.40 17.75
N ALA A 147 0.29 12.20 18.66
CA ALA A 147 0.90 13.26 19.44
C ALA A 147 1.68 14.28 18.60
N ARG A 148 2.18 13.86 17.41
CA ARG A 148 2.81 14.73 16.41
C ARG A 148 1.81 15.40 15.46
N GLY A 149 0.52 15.09 15.60
CA GLY A 149 -0.54 15.52 14.69
C GLY A 149 -0.49 14.81 13.32
N VAL A 150 0.30 13.74 13.17
CA VAL A 150 0.41 12.99 11.92
C VAL A 150 -0.77 12.05 11.79
N ARG A 151 -1.46 12.12 10.65
CA ARG A 151 -2.57 11.22 10.29
C ARG A 151 -2.06 10.07 9.44
N VAL A 152 -2.49 8.85 9.73
CA VAL A 152 -2.12 7.65 8.96
C VAL A 152 -3.39 6.89 8.58
N ASN A 153 -3.64 6.71 7.28
CA ASN A 153 -4.82 6.03 6.76
C ASN A 153 -4.46 5.01 5.67
N THR A 154 -5.40 4.13 5.34
CA THR A 154 -5.25 3.14 4.29
C THR A 154 -6.29 3.35 3.19
N VAL A 155 -5.87 3.27 1.94
CA VAL A 155 -6.75 3.01 0.79
C VAL A 155 -6.56 1.55 0.38
N SER A 156 -7.65 0.78 0.37
CA SER A 156 -7.67 -0.61 -0.07
C SER A 156 -8.35 -0.72 -1.42
N THR A 157 -7.70 -1.37 -2.38
CA THR A 157 -8.23 -1.44 -3.76
C THR A 157 -7.89 -2.77 -4.42
N PRO A 158 -8.80 -3.36 -5.23
CA PRO A 158 -8.50 -4.50 -6.09
C PRO A 158 -7.98 -4.08 -7.47
N ALA A 159 -7.73 -2.81 -7.74
CA ALA A 159 -7.47 -2.26 -9.08
C ALA A 159 -6.28 -2.90 -9.81
N ARG A 160 -5.31 -3.45 -9.07
CA ARG A 160 -4.12 -4.13 -9.64
C ARG A 160 -4.25 -5.65 -9.68
N LEU A 161 -5.28 -6.22 -9.07
CA LEU A 161 -5.46 -7.66 -9.04
C LEU A 161 -5.98 -8.16 -10.39
N PRO A 162 -5.36 -9.19 -10.99
CA PRO A 162 -5.92 -9.85 -12.17
C PRO A 162 -7.13 -10.69 -11.77
N LEU A 163 -8.27 -10.03 -11.58
CA LEU A 163 -9.52 -10.67 -11.21
C LEU A 163 -10.03 -11.47 -12.41
N GLY A 164 -10.44 -12.70 -12.16
CA GLY A 164 -11.11 -13.55 -13.13
C GLY A 164 -12.54 -13.10 -13.42
N GLU A 165 -13.33 -13.99 -14.03
CA GLU A 165 -14.74 -13.74 -14.26
C GLU A 165 -15.47 -13.52 -12.91
N LEU A 166 -16.24 -12.43 -12.82
CA LEU A 166 -17.00 -12.10 -11.62
C LEU A 166 -18.21 -13.04 -11.50
N VAL A 167 -18.14 -13.94 -10.54
CA VAL A 167 -19.19 -14.97 -10.31
C VAL A 167 -20.38 -14.42 -9.53
N HIS A 168 -20.27 -13.24 -8.94
CA HIS A 168 -21.24 -12.65 -8.01
C HIS A 168 -21.96 -11.44 -8.61
N PRO A 169 -23.05 -10.98 -7.98
CA PRO A 169 -23.77 -9.80 -8.45
C PRO A 169 -22.83 -8.63 -8.76
N ALA A 170 -23.19 -7.86 -9.78
CA ALA A 170 -22.42 -6.70 -10.19
C ALA A 170 -22.14 -5.76 -9.00
N PRO A 171 -20.96 -5.13 -8.93
CA PRO A 171 -20.65 -4.12 -7.92
C PRO A 171 -21.63 -2.93 -8.05
N PRO A 172 -21.86 -2.17 -6.97
CA PRO A 172 -22.77 -1.01 -6.99
C PRO A 172 -22.40 0.04 -8.04
N LEU A 173 -21.09 0.26 -8.26
CA LEU A 173 -20.64 1.18 -9.30
C LEU A 173 -20.01 0.41 -10.46
N ALA A 174 -20.30 0.87 -11.68
CA ALA A 174 -19.79 0.25 -12.92
C ALA A 174 -18.27 0.43 -13.13
N THR A 175 -17.61 1.20 -12.28
CA THR A 175 -16.16 1.46 -12.35
C THR A 175 -15.29 0.37 -11.76
N PHE A 176 -15.88 -0.70 -11.18
CA PHE A 176 -15.10 -1.84 -10.62
C PHE A 176 -14.20 -2.48 -11.69
N PRO A 177 -12.97 -2.87 -11.35
CA PRO A 177 -12.29 -2.79 -10.05
C PRO A 177 -11.70 -1.42 -9.69
N GLY A 178 -11.92 -0.42 -10.48
CA GLY A 178 -11.36 0.92 -10.35
C GLY A 178 -10.07 1.09 -11.16
N ARG A 179 -9.65 2.34 -11.30
CA ARG A 179 -8.39 2.72 -11.97
C ARG A 179 -7.49 3.44 -10.98
N LEU A 180 -6.20 3.13 -11.01
CA LEU A 180 -5.20 3.75 -10.13
C LEU A 180 -5.15 5.28 -10.31
N ASP A 181 -5.19 5.74 -11.55
CA ASP A 181 -5.07 7.15 -11.93
C ASP A 181 -6.33 7.99 -11.67
N HIS A 182 -7.44 7.36 -11.36
CA HIS A 182 -8.72 8.05 -11.15
C HIS A 182 -9.33 7.77 -9.77
N GLU A 183 -10.01 6.63 -9.57
CA GLU A 183 -10.73 6.35 -8.33
C GLU A 183 -9.79 6.22 -7.14
N VAL A 184 -8.68 5.48 -7.30
CA VAL A 184 -7.71 5.28 -6.22
C VAL A 184 -6.97 6.57 -5.90
N ALA A 185 -6.47 7.28 -6.91
CA ALA A 185 -5.82 8.58 -6.72
C ALA A 185 -6.77 9.63 -6.11
N GLY A 186 -8.07 9.58 -6.45
CA GLY A 186 -9.10 10.41 -5.84
C GLY A 186 -9.23 10.18 -4.34
N ALA A 187 -9.31 8.92 -3.91
CA ALA A 187 -9.37 8.53 -2.50
C ALA A 187 -8.10 8.97 -1.74
N VAL A 188 -6.91 8.80 -2.36
CA VAL A 188 -5.64 9.25 -1.77
C VAL A 188 -5.63 10.76 -1.60
N ARG A 189 -5.99 11.55 -2.63
CA ARG A 189 -6.04 13.02 -2.54
C ARG A 189 -6.99 13.48 -1.43
N MET A 190 -8.15 12.85 -1.28
CA MET A 190 -9.10 13.13 -0.21
C MET A 190 -8.46 12.96 1.16
N LEU A 191 -7.76 11.84 1.40
CA LEU A 191 -7.12 11.57 2.70
C LEU A 191 -5.89 12.45 2.97
N LEU A 192 -5.19 12.90 1.93
CA LEU A 192 -4.07 13.84 2.04
C LEU A 192 -4.52 15.29 2.22
N SER A 193 -5.79 15.62 1.92
CA SER A 193 -6.35 16.96 2.06
C SER A 193 -6.38 17.43 3.52
N SER A 194 -6.26 18.73 3.71
CA SER A 194 -6.54 19.40 4.99
C SER A 194 -7.99 19.21 5.45
N ASP A 195 -8.92 18.95 4.52
CA ASP A 195 -10.33 18.72 4.86
C ASP A 195 -10.55 17.38 5.59
N ALA A 196 -9.59 16.44 5.49
CA ALA A 196 -9.61 15.16 6.19
C ALA A 196 -8.94 15.22 7.58
N VAL A 197 -8.82 16.39 8.21
CA VAL A 197 -8.08 16.59 9.48
C VAL A 197 -8.57 15.68 10.62
N GLY A 198 -9.83 15.31 10.64
CA GLY A 198 -10.40 14.40 11.64
C GLY A 198 -10.29 12.91 11.30
N VAL A 199 -9.64 12.54 10.19
CA VAL A 199 -9.59 11.15 9.70
C VAL A 199 -8.20 10.56 9.89
N THR A 200 -8.05 9.61 10.82
CA THR A 200 -6.83 8.84 11.05
C THR A 200 -7.15 7.41 11.51
N GLY A 201 -6.31 6.45 11.16
CA GLY A 201 -6.51 5.03 11.44
C GLY A 201 -7.63 4.37 10.63
N GLY A 202 -8.20 5.10 9.66
CA GLY A 202 -9.30 4.66 8.82
C GLY A 202 -8.85 3.85 7.61
N ILE A 203 -9.80 3.08 7.07
CA ILE A 203 -9.66 2.36 5.81
C ILE A 203 -10.71 2.90 4.85
N VAL A 204 -10.29 3.35 3.68
CA VAL A 204 -11.16 3.72 2.58
C VAL A 204 -11.06 2.64 1.50
N HIS A 205 -12.18 2.02 1.17
CA HIS A 205 -12.27 1.04 0.10
C HIS A 205 -12.51 1.75 -1.24
N ALA A 206 -11.51 1.71 -2.13
CA ALA A 206 -11.64 2.18 -3.51
C ALA A 206 -11.92 0.97 -4.43
N ASP A 207 -13.10 0.40 -4.33
CA ASP A 207 -13.53 -0.86 -4.91
C ASP A 207 -14.95 -0.80 -5.51
N ALA A 208 -15.42 0.37 -5.85
CA ALA A 208 -16.77 0.61 -6.40
C ALA A 208 -17.90 0.10 -5.49
N GLY A 209 -17.68 0.07 -4.18
CA GLY A 209 -18.66 -0.40 -3.18
C GLY A 209 -18.72 -1.93 -3.02
N ARG A 210 -17.75 -2.65 -3.55
CA ARG A 210 -17.71 -4.13 -3.53
C ARG A 210 -17.49 -4.71 -2.13
N ALA A 211 -16.79 -4.01 -1.24
CA ALA A 211 -16.48 -4.47 0.12
C ALA A 211 -17.70 -4.50 1.08
N TRP A 212 -18.84 -3.97 0.66
CA TRP A 212 -20.03 -3.87 1.51
C TRP A 212 -20.89 -5.14 1.54
N ARG A 213 -20.44 -6.27 0.98
CA ARG A 213 -21.25 -7.48 0.87
C ARG A 213 -20.53 -8.71 1.34
#